data_22f1d6328cb1f0478d18e2bd20083a46
#
_entry.id   22f1d6328cb1f0478d18e2bd20083a46
#
_cell.length_a   1.000
_cell.length_b   1.000
_cell.length_c   1.000
_cell.angle_alpha   90.00
_cell.angle_beta   90.00
_cell.angle_gamma   90.00
#
_symmetry.space_group_name_H-M   'P 1'
#
loop_
_entity.id
_entity.type
_entity.pdbx_description
1 polymer ?
#
loop_
_entity_poly.entity_id
_entity_poly.type
_entity_poly.pdbx_seq_one_letter_code
_entity_poly.pdbx_strand_id
1 'polypeptide(L)'
;MKKKINIRFIMIAALAIVVTALSAMLVYYNILKEQVFGDLKAYAHVIELLNIDDLAAGIEKDPYNPIDDDLRITLIGAEGEVLYESLLNKDEMDNHNERPEIIEAREKGEGEAIRYSATSGTHTFYYAERLQNGNVLRIGRDSVSVNRIMVNTLVIVLVIALCILFVCMGISHYLTKKLVEPIEKLATNIMLVDENNVYEEIRPFVNTIKEQHVNIINNAQLRQEFTANVSHELKTPLTAISGYAELIGNGMTGKEDTIRFSNEIHSNANRLLSLINDIIKLSELDEADHQMEMERIDLYKLAENCVQMMQVTAEKQGIRLTLQGESTMAMANKRLMDEVFYNLCSNAIRYNKPGGSVTVTVGTKDERPFLSVADTGIGIPKECQERVFERFYRVDKSRSKSTGGTGLGLAIVKHIVAQHNAALCLDSELGKGTTIEIVF
;
A
#
# COMPACT_ATOMS: atom_id res chain seq x y z
N MET A 1 -11.99 -3.10 -11.60
CA MET A 1 -11.56 -3.83 -10.41
C MET A 1 -12.73 -4.16 -9.47
N LYS A 2 -13.58 -3.22 -9.12
CA LYS A 2 -14.79 -3.35 -8.25
C LYS A 2 -15.69 -4.55 -8.59
N LYS A 3 -16.10 -4.67 -9.87
CA LYS A 3 -17.00 -5.76 -10.32
C LYS A 3 -16.42 -7.16 -10.09
N LYS A 4 -15.12 -7.35 -10.32
CA LYS A 4 -14.46 -8.65 -10.11
C LYS A 4 -14.36 -9.03 -8.62
N ILE A 5 -14.11 -8.04 -7.75
CA ILE A 5 -14.01 -8.24 -6.30
C ILE A 5 -15.39 -8.59 -5.74
N ASN A 6 -16.42 -7.80 -6.06
CA ASN A 6 -17.81 -8.09 -5.66
C ASN A 6 -18.28 -9.49 -6.08
N ILE A 7 -18.04 -9.88 -7.34
CA ILE A 7 -18.42 -11.22 -7.83
C ILE A 7 -17.72 -12.32 -7.02
N ARG A 8 -16.42 -12.16 -6.70
CA ARG A 8 -15.69 -13.16 -5.89
C ARG A 8 -16.23 -13.27 -4.47
N PHE A 9 -16.53 -12.16 -3.81
CA PHE A 9 -17.13 -12.19 -2.47
C PHE A 9 -18.50 -12.83 -2.48
N ILE A 10 -19.36 -12.53 -3.46
CA ILE A 10 -20.68 -13.14 -3.61
C ILE A 10 -20.55 -14.65 -3.87
N MET A 11 -19.61 -15.09 -4.72
CA MET A 11 -19.38 -16.51 -4.96
C MET A 11 -18.93 -17.27 -3.72
N ILE A 12 -18.01 -16.69 -2.94
CA ILE A 12 -17.54 -17.30 -1.68
C ILE A 12 -18.69 -17.40 -0.68
N ALA A 13 -19.48 -16.34 -0.52
CA ALA A 13 -20.66 -16.34 0.34
C ALA A 13 -21.70 -17.37 -0.10
N ALA A 14 -22.01 -17.45 -1.40
CA ALA A 14 -22.93 -18.43 -1.95
C ALA A 14 -22.46 -19.87 -1.72
N LEU A 15 -21.17 -20.15 -1.95
CA LEU A 15 -20.58 -21.46 -1.68
C LEU A 15 -20.69 -21.83 -0.20
N ALA A 16 -20.34 -20.91 0.70
CA ALA A 16 -20.42 -21.14 2.14
C ALA A 16 -21.87 -21.41 2.57
N ILE A 17 -22.85 -20.66 2.05
CA ILE A 17 -24.27 -20.85 2.34
C ILE A 17 -24.74 -22.23 1.87
N VAL A 18 -24.36 -22.65 0.66
CA VAL A 18 -24.73 -23.95 0.13
C VAL A 18 -24.15 -25.09 0.96
N VAL A 19 -22.87 -25.01 1.31
CA VAL A 19 -22.20 -26.04 2.14
C VAL A 19 -22.84 -26.13 3.52
N THR A 20 -23.10 -25.00 4.17
CA THR A 20 -23.72 -24.96 5.50
C THR A 20 -25.19 -25.49 5.45
N ALA A 21 -25.94 -25.10 4.43
CA ALA A 21 -27.33 -25.58 4.26
C ALA A 21 -27.39 -27.11 4.05
N LEU A 22 -26.51 -27.66 3.20
CA LEU A 22 -26.41 -29.12 2.99
C LEU A 22 -26.00 -29.86 4.27
N SER A 23 -25.02 -29.34 4.99
CA SER A 23 -24.58 -29.93 6.26
C SER A 23 -25.68 -29.89 7.31
N ALA A 24 -26.38 -28.77 7.45
CA ALA A 24 -27.52 -28.64 8.38
C ALA A 24 -28.65 -29.60 8.03
N MET A 25 -28.95 -29.76 6.73
CA MET A 25 -30.00 -30.68 6.25
C MET A 25 -29.65 -32.13 6.56
N LEU A 26 -28.39 -32.55 6.38
CA LEU A 26 -27.93 -33.89 6.74
C LEU A 26 -28.02 -34.14 8.24
N VAL A 27 -27.60 -33.21 9.06
CA VAL A 27 -27.71 -33.33 10.53
C VAL A 27 -29.19 -33.43 10.95
N TYR A 28 -30.03 -32.56 10.39
CA TYR A 28 -31.46 -32.55 10.69
C TYR A 28 -32.13 -33.86 10.30
N TYR A 29 -31.79 -34.41 9.12
CA TYR A 29 -32.31 -35.72 8.71
C TYR A 29 -31.93 -36.83 9.69
N ASN A 30 -30.70 -36.88 10.15
CA ASN A 30 -30.25 -37.89 11.12
C ASN A 30 -30.96 -37.74 12.47
N ILE A 31 -31.14 -36.53 12.96
CA ILE A 31 -31.88 -36.26 14.21
C ILE A 31 -33.33 -36.69 14.07
N LEU A 32 -34.00 -36.36 12.94
CA LEU A 32 -35.38 -36.74 12.70
C LEU A 32 -35.53 -38.26 12.59
N LYS A 33 -34.59 -38.95 11.94
CA LYS A 33 -34.53 -40.40 11.88
C LYS A 33 -34.41 -41.01 13.26
N GLU A 34 -33.52 -40.58 14.10
CA GLU A 34 -33.34 -41.05 15.49
C GLU A 34 -34.61 -40.83 16.33
N GLN A 35 -35.23 -39.65 16.17
CA GLN A 35 -36.48 -39.33 16.87
C GLN A 35 -37.63 -40.27 16.46
N VAL A 36 -37.79 -40.54 15.15
CA VAL A 36 -38.83 -41.46 14.67
C VAL A 36 -38.63 -42.87 15.23
N PHE A 37 -37.40 -43.38 15.23
CA PHE A 37 -37.12 -44.70 15.85
C PHE A 37 -37.33 -44.71 17.36
N GLY A 38 -36.95 -43.62 18.06
CA GLY A 38 -37.20 -43.43 19.50
C GLY A 38 -38.72 -43.48 19.81
N ASP A 39 -39.54 -42.79 18.99
CA ASP A 39 -40.98 -42.78 19.12
C ASP A 39 -41.54 -44.21 18.88
N LEU A 40 -41.11 -44.91 17.80
CA LEU A 40 -41.54 -46.27 17.51
C LEU A 40 -41.19 -47.26 18.63
N LYS A 41 -40.00 -47.14 19.20
CA LYS A 41 -39.54 -47.93 20.35
C LYS A 41 -40.40 -47.68 21.57
N ALA A 42 -40.74 -46.41 21.87
CA ALA A 42 -41.63 -46.06 22.98
C ALA A 42 -43.04 -46.65 22.79
N TYR A 43 -43.57 -46.57 21.56
CA TYR A 43 -44.84 -47.21 21.23
C TYR A 43 -44.80 -48.73 21.35
N ALA A 44 -43.72 -49.40 20.93
CA ALA A 44 -43.55 -50.84 21.10
C ALA A 44 -43.64 -51.26 22.54
N HIS A 45 -42.91 -50.55 23.41
CA HIS A 45 -42.93 -50.82 24.85
C HIS A 45 -44.31 -50.60 25.49
N VAL A 46 -45.01 -49.53 25.09
CA VAL A 46 -46.40 -49.31 25.60
C VAL A 46 -47.34 -50.42 25.17
N ILE A 47 -47.28 -50.89 23.91
CA ILE A 47 -48.07 -51.93 23.38
C ILE A 47 -47.78 -53.33 24.03
N GLU A 48 -46.48 -53.58 24.32
CA GLU A 48 -46.10 -54.80 25.07
C GLU A 48 -46.71 -54.81 26.49
N LEU A 49 -46.73 -53.68 27.19
CA LEU A 49 -47.32 -53.52 28.52
C LEU A 49 -48.87 -53.77 28.51
N LEU A 50 -49.54 -53.47 27.42
CA LEU A 50 -51.03 -53.67 27.28
C LEU A 50 -51.44 -55.09 27.00
N ASN A 51 -50.57 -56.10 27.05
CA ASN A 51 -50.82 -57.51 26.83
C ASN A 51 -51.41 -57.81 25.43
N ILE A 52 -50.52 -57.96 24.43
CA ILE A 52 -50.83 -58.07 22.99
C ILE A 52 -51.73 -59.32 22.69
N ASP A 53 -51.71 -60.34 23.53
CA ASP A 53 -52.55 -61.51 23.37
C ASP A 53 -54.05 -61.16 23.51
N ASP A 54 -54.39 -60.10 24.24
CA ASP A 54 -55.78 -59.59 24.31
C ASP A 54 -56.15 -58.77 23.07
N LEU A 55 -55.14 -58.09 22.40
CA LEU A 55 -55.29 -57.38 21.13
C LEU A 55 -55.58 -58.39 19.95
N ALA A 56 -54.93 -59.54 19.97
CA ALA A 56 -55.13 -60.58 18.94
C ALA A 56 -56.46 -61.31 19.12
N ALA A 57 -57.05 -61.29 20.31
CA ALA A 57 -58.33 -62.08 20.63
C ALA A 57 -59.62 -61.31 20.30
N GLY A 58 -59.58 -60.08 19.76
CA GLY A 58 -60.77 -59.38 19.29
C GLY A 58 -61.06 -58.00 19.91
N ILE A 59 -60.23 -57.08 19.65
CA ILE A 59 -60.64 -55.66 19.73
C ILE A 59 -61.21 -55.32 18.35
N GLU A 60 -62.50 -55.41 18.18
CA GLU A 60 -63.26 -54.66 17.20
C GLU A 60 -62.95 -53.20 17.39
N LYS A 61 -62.71 -52.45 16.29
CA LYS A 61 -62.33 -51.02 16.25
C LYS A 61 -63.08 -50.26 17.35
N ASP A 62 -62.39 -50.07 18.47
CA ASP A 62 -62.83 -49.14 19.49
C ASP A 62 -62.62 -47.71 18.93
N PRO A 63 -63.69 -46.86 18.87
CA PRO A 63 -63.60 -45.51 18.38
C PRO A 63 -62.63 -44.59 19.25
N TYR A 64 -62.17 -45.13 20.37
CA TYR A 64 -61.21 -44.47 21.30
C TYR A 64 -59.81 -45.09 21.25
N ASN A 65 -59.38 -45.54 20.07
CA ASN A 65 -57.99 -46.05 19.93
C ASN A 65 -56.97 -44.87 20.05
N PRO A 66 -56.20 -44.84 21.11
CA PRO A 66 -55.18 -43.75 21.29
C PRO A 66 -53.99 -43.87 20.37
N ILE A 67 -54.02 -44.79 19.43
CA ILE A 67 -52.92 -45.05 18.47
C ILE A 67 -53.15 -44.16 17.27
N ASP A 68 -52.19 -43.30 17.00
CA ASP A 68 -52.13 -42.38 15.88
C ASP A 68 -52.50 -43.14 14.57
N ASP A 69 -53.42 -42.60 13.75
CA ASP A 69 -53.83 -43.17 12.47
C ASP A 69 -52.71 -43.51 11.47
N ASP A 70 -51.52 -42.92 11.75
CA ASP A 70 -50.28 -43.08 10.96
C ASP A 70 -49.41 -44.26 11.42
N LEU A 71 -49.79 -44.97 12.51
CA LEU A 71 -49.05 -46.11 13.06
C LEU A 71 -49.57 -47.43 12.58
N ARG A 72 -48.71 -48.24 12.03
CA ARG A 72 -48.97 -49.59 11.59
C ARG A 72 -48.42 -50.60 12.61
N ILE A 73 -49.24 -51.42 13.19
CA ILE A 73 -48.88 -52.44 14.18
C ILE A 73 -49.06 -53.82 13.57
N THR A 74 -48.02 -54.64 13.61
CA THR A 74 -48.05 -56.02 13.10
C THR A 74 -47.50 -56.96 14.17
N LEU A 75 -48.21 -57.99 14.52
CA LEU A 75 -47.69 -59.11 15.34
C LEU A 75 -47.36 -60.29 14.41
N ILE A 76 -46.13 -60.79 14.54
CA ILE A 76 -45.53 -61.80 13.67
C ILE A 76 -45.18 -63.03 14.51
N GLY A 77 -45.63 -64.14 14.14
CA GLY A 77 -45.37 -65.42 14.81
C GLY A 77 -43.98 -65.98 14.58
N ALA A 78 -43.63 -67.07 15.21
CA ALA A 78 -42.32 -67.70 15.18
C ALA A 78 -41.86 -68.15 13.77
N GLU A 79 -42.79 -68.52 12.91
CA GLU A 79 -42.49 -68.92 11.54
C GLU A 79 -42.67 -67.81 10.49
N GLY A 80 -42.88 -66.54 10.96
CA GLY A 80 -43.00 -65.37 10.13
C GLY A 80 -44.38 -65.06 9.60
N GLU A 81 -45.37 -65.81 10.03
CA GLU A 81 -46.79 -65.60 9.74
C GLU A 81 -47.34 -64.37 10.45
N VAL A 82 -48.21 -63.58 9.83
CA VAL A 82 -48.84 -62.41 10.43
C VAL A 82 -50.00 -62.82 11.28
N LEU A 83 -49.86 -62.70 12.60
CA LEU A 83 -50.89 -63.00 13.57
C LEU A 83 -51.94 -61.88 13.70
N TYR A 84 -51.46 -60.62 13.69
CA TYR A 84 -52.29 -59.42 13.77
C TYR A 84 -51.73 -58.31 12.88
N GLU A 85 -52.64 -57.50 12.32
CA GLU A 85 -52.30 -56.31 11.53
C GLU A 85 -53.35 -55.20 11.74
N SER A 86 -52.96 -54.01 12.06
CA SER A 86 -53.84 -52.90 12.43
C SER A 86 -54.55 -52.22 11.26
N LEU A 87 -53.90 -52.14 10.09
CA LEU A 87 -54.39 -51.33 8.97
C LEU A 87 -54.88 -52.17 7.75
N LEU A 88 -54.40 -53.38 7.60
CA LEU A 88 -54.63 -54.19 6.41
C LEU A 88 -55.14 -55.59 6.76
N ASN A 89 -55.72 -56.31 5.76
CA ASN A 89 -56.14 -57.66 5.95
C ASN A 89 -54.94 -58.61 6.07
N LYS A 90 -54.76 -59.25 7.24
CA LYS A 90 -53.66 -60.18 7.53
C LYS A 90 -53.59 -61.38 6.55
N ASP A 91 -54.73 -61.80 6.04
CA ASP A 91 -54.86 -63.01 5.15
C ASP A 91 -54.27 -62.74 3.74
N GLU A 92 -54.02 -61.47 3.38
CA GLU A 92 -53.44 -61.05 2.11
C GLU A 92 -51.95 -60.78 2.21
N MET A 93 -51.31 -61.04 3.36
CA MET A 93 -49.91 -60.71 3.60
C MET A 93 -48.98 -61.88 3.37
N ASP A 94 -47.85 -61.56 2.73
CA ASP A 94 -46.74 -62.49 2.59
C ASP A 94 -46.09 -62.82 3.93
N ASN A 95 -45.38 -63.94 4.00
CA ASN A 95 -44.58 -64.28 5.16
C ASN A 95 -43.46 -63.20 5.39
N HIS A 96 -43.27 -62.77 6.63
CA HIS A 96 -42.41 -61.68 7.01
C HIS A 96 -41.00 -62.07 7.55
N ASN A 97 -40.71 -63.40 7.51
CA ASN A 97 -39.52 -63.97 8.13
C ASN A 97 -38.18 -63.42 7.55
N GLU A 98 -38.16 -63.01 6.26
CA GLU A 98 -37.02 -62.52 5.55
C GLU A 98 -36.82 -60.96 5.67
N ARG A 99 -37.67 -60.31 6.44
CA ARG A 99 -37.62 -58.88 6.61
C ARG A 99 -36.44 -58.49 7.50
N PRO A 100 -35.57 -57.48 7.11
CA PRO A 100 -34.36 -57.14 7.86
C PRO A 100 -34.64 -56.81 9.33
N GLU A 101 -35.68 -56.01 9.60
CA GLU A 101 -36.12 -55.64 10.94
C GLU A 101 -36.51 -56.85 11.79
N ILE A 102 -37.10 -57.89 11.17
CA ILE A 102 -37.53 -59.09 11.87
C ILE A 102 -36.33 -60.00 12.18
N ILE A 103 -35.44 -60.16 11.21
CA ILE A 103 -34.24 -60.98 11.39
C ILE A 103 -33.43 -60.39 12.53
N GLU A 104 -33.20 -59.06 12.52
CA GLU A 104 -32.45 -58.36 13.54
C GLU A 104 -33.10 -58.44 14.93
N ALA A 105 -34.43 -58.28 15.00
CA ALA A 105 -35.19 -58.41 16.24
C ALA A 105 -35.08 -59.82 16.85
N ARG A 106 -35.05 -60.86 16.02
CA ARG A 106 -34.89 -62.27 16.48
C ARG A 106 -33.50 -62.55 17.00
N GLU A 107 -32.48 -61.97 16.37
CA GLU A 107 -31.07 -62.18 16.76
C GLU A 107 -30.65 -61.32 17.97
N LYS A 108 -31.00 -60.03 17.97
CA LYS A 108 -30.52 -59.04 18.94
C LYS A 108 -31.58 -58.63 19.98
N GLY A 109 -32.84 -59.00 19.79
CA GLY A 109 -33.98 -58.57 20.60
C GLY A 109 -34.73 -57.38 20.02
N GLU A 110 -34.06 -56.51 19.28
CA GLU A 110 -34.66 -55.36 18.57
C GLU A 110 -34.07 -55.22 17.18
N GLY A 111 -34.80 -54.61 16.24
CA GLY A 111 -34.35 -54.41 14.86
C GLY A 111 -35.00 -53.17 14.22
N GLU A 112 -34.24 -52.45 13.43
CA GLU A 112 -34.67 -51.24 12.74
C GLU A 112 -34.48 -51.37 11.23
N ALA A 113 -35.44 -50.87 10.43
CA ALA A 113 -35.30 -50.80 8.99
C ALA A 113 -36.09 -49.63 8.38
N ILE A 114 -35.51 -49.04 7.34
CA ILE A 114 -36.21 -48.09 6.47
C ILE A 114 -36.31 -48.74 5.10
N ARG A 115 -37.47 -49.07 4.64
CA ARG A 115 -37.66 -49.74 3.36
C ARG A 115 -38.94 -49.33 2.66
N TYR A 116 -38.96 -49.56 1.36
CA TYR A 116 -40.20 -49.38 0.58
C TYR A 116 -41.22 -50.46 0.95
N SER A 117 -42.40 -50.02 1.37
CA SER A 117 -43.52 -50.90 1.64
C SER A 117 -44.31 -51.06 0.37
N ALA A 118 -44.37 -52.31 -0.18
CA ALA A 118 -45.16 -52.57 -1.35
C ALA A 118 -46.67 -52.41 -1.07
N THR A 119 -47.05 -52.49 0.18
CA THR A 119 -48.46 -52.45 0.64
C THR A 119 -48.93 -51.00 0.82
N SER A 120 -48.09 -50.08 1.37
CA SER A 120 -48.43 -48.64 1.51
C SER A 120 -47.97 -47.81 0.30
N GLY A 121 -47.15 -48.35 -0.58
CA GLY A 121 -46.57 -47.60 -1.72
C GLY A 121 -45.56 -46.50 -1.34
N THR A 122 -45.08 -46.50 -0.08
CA THR A 122 -44.20 -45.50 0.48
C THR A 122 -42.99 -46.10 1.18
N HIS A 123 -41.97 -45.32 1.43
CA HIS A 123 -40.92 -45.70 2.38
C HIS A 123 -41.50 -45.64 3.78
N THR A 124 -41.25 -46.67 4.58
CA THR A 124 -41.79 -46.81 5.94
C THR A 124 -40.61 -47.09 6.88
N PHE A 125 -40.65 -46.46 8.02
CA PHE A 125 -39.75 -46.74 9.14
C PHE A 125 -40.35 -47.88 9.92
N TYR A 126 -39.61 -48.98 10.11
CA TYR A 126 -40.02 -50.15 10.85
C TYR A 126 -39.11 -50.33 12.06
N TYR A 127 -39.71 -50.46 13.23
CA TYR A 127 -39.09 -50.95 14.45
C TYR A 127 -39.72 -52.27 14.83
N ALA A 128 -38.92 -53.28 15.15
CA ALA A 128 -39.37 -54.60 15.56
C ALA A 128 -38.71 -54.97 16.91
N GLU A 129 -39.51 -55.59 17.78
CA GLU A 129 -39.06 -56.01 19.09
C GLU A 129 -39.55 -57.48 19.33
N ARG A 130 -38.61 -58.30 19.85
CA ARG A 130 -38.91 -59.69 20.17
C ARG A 130 -39.58 -59.80 21.54
N LEU A 131 -40.81 -60.34 21.58
CA LEU A 131 -41.55 -60.52 22.78
C LEU A 131 -41.14 -61.78 23.57
N GLN A 132 -41.51 -61.88 24.85
CA GLN A 132 -41.18 -63.00 25.73
C GLN A 132 -41.74 -64.34 25.26
N ASN A 133 -42.86 -64.33 24.52
CA ASN A 133 -43.47 -65.52 23.93
C ASN A 133 -42.85 -66.04 22.61
N GLY A 134 -41.74 -65.32 22.15
CA GLY A 134 -41.02 -65.62 20.92
C GLY A 134 -41.62 -65.01 19.65
N ASN A 135 -42.78 -64.36 19.72
CA ASN A 135 -43.31 -63.53 18.64
C ASN A 135 -42.54 -62.24 18.48
N VAL A 136 -42.70 -61.54 17.33
CA VAL A 136 -42.10 -60.26 17.08
C VAL A 136 -43.19 -59.21 16.89
N LEU A 137 -43.18 -58.20 17.70
CA LEU A 137 -43.97 -56.98 17.51
C LEU A 137 -43.21 -56.03 16.56
N ARG A 138 -43.86 -55.68 15.46
CA ARG A 138 -43.34 -54.68 14.51
C ARG A 138 -44.24 -53.47 14.46
N ILE A 139 -43.68 -52.32 14.57
CA ILE A 139 -44.36 -51.03 14.41
C ILE A 139 -43.76 -50.30 13.20
N GLY A 140 -44.64 -49.77 12.36
CA GLY A 140 -44.25 -49.02 11.18
C GLY A 140 -44.88 -47.65 11.15
N ARG A 141 -44.12 -46.66 10.68
CA ARG A 141 -44.61 -45.30 10.41
C ARG A 141 -44.22 -44.87 9.00
N ASP A 142 -45.17 -44.36 8.24
CA ASP A 142 -44.92 -43.96 6.86
C ASP A 142 -44.03 -42.72 6.79
N SER A 143 -43.08 -42.72 5.84
CA SER A 143 -42.17 -41.63 5.60
C SER A 143 -42.81 -40.37 4.98
N VAL A 144 -44.08 -40.45 4.59
CA VAL A 144 -44.81 -39.30 4.02
C VAL A 144 -44.81 -38.11 4.98
N SER A 145 -45.03 -38.38 6.29
CA SER A 145 -44.99 -37.37 7.34
C SER A 145 -43.58 -36.78 7.49
N VAL A 146 -42.54 -37.63 7.46
CA VAL A 146 -41.12 -37.21 7.55
C VAL A 146 -40.72 -36.39 6.32
N ASN A 147 -41.09 -36.83 5.13
CA ASN A 147 -40.82 -36.12 3.88
C ASN A 147 -41.50 -34.74 3.85
N ARG A 148 -42.73 -34.64 4.34
CA ARG A 148 -43.44 -33.34 4.44
C ARG A 148 -42.72 -32.36 5.38
N ILE A 149 -42.24 -32.82 6.52
CA ILE A 149 -41.45 -32.02 7.46
C ILE A 149 -40.15 -31.56 6.80
N MET A 150 -39.46 -32.47 6.11
CA MET A 150 -38.23 -32.17 5.37
C MET A 150 -38.44 -31.10 4.28
N VAL A 151 -39.50 -31.21 3.48
CA VAL A 151 -39.81 -30.22 2.43
C VAL A 151 -40.14 -28.86 3.03
N ASN A 152 -40.93 -28.80 4.09
CA ASN A 152 -41.25 -27.54 4.77
C ASN A 152 -39.99 -26.89 5.34
N THR A 153 -39.12 -27.69 5.98
CA THR A 153 -37.84 -27.20 6.52
C THR A 153 -36.94 -26.71 5.39
N LEU A 154 -36.88 -27.40 4.24
CA LEU A 154 -36.10 -26.97 3.09
C LEU A 154 -36.53 -25.58 2.59
N VAL A 155 -37.84 -25.32 2.53
CA VAL A 155 -38.35 -24.00 2.12
C VAL A 155 -37.88 -22.89 3.08
N ILE A 156 -37.94 -23.14 4.38
CA ILE A 156 -37.48 -22.20 5.40
C ILE A 156 -35.96 -21.93 5.25
N VAL A 157 -35.17 -23.00 5.11
CA VAL A 157 -33.71 -22.88 4.90
C VAL A 157 -33.39 -22.08 3.64
N LEU A 158 -34.12 -22.31 2.53
CA LEU A 158 -33.93 -21.56 1.29
C LEU A 158 -34.26 -20.06 1.46
N VAL A 159 -35.31 -19.72 2.17
CA VAL A 159 -35.67 -18.33 2.45
C VAL A 159 -34.59 -17.64 3.28
N ILE A 160 -34.10 -18.31 4.33
CA ILE A 160 -33.02 -17.77 5.18
C ILE A 160 -31.73 -17.60 4.35
N ALA A 161 -31.37 -18.58 3.53
CA ALA A 161 -30.20 -18.53 2.66
C ALA A 161 -30.27 -17.37 1.67
N LEU A 162 -31.44 -17.11 1.07
CA LEU A 162 -31.68 -15.95 0.21
C LEU A 162 -31.51 -14.62 0.97
N CYS A 163 -32.10 -14.51 2.16
CA CYS A 163 -31.94 -13.31 2.99
C CYS A 163 -30.48 -13.03 3.32
N ILE A 164 -29.73 -14.06 3.74
CA ILE A 164 -28.29 -13.92 4.04
C ILE A 164 -27.51 -13.49 2.79
N LEU A 165 -27.84 -14.08 1.62
CA LEU A 165 -27.20 -13.71 0.35
C LEU A 165 -27.42 -12.23 0.01
N PHE A 166 -28.65 -11.72 0.18
CA PHE A 166 -28.94 -10.30 -0.03
C PHE A 166 -28.16 -9.38 0.93
N VAL A 167 -28.07 -9.75 2.20
CA VAL A 167 -27.29 -9.01 3.19
C VAL A 167 -25.80 -9.01 2.81
N CYS A 168 -25.23 -10.16 2.45
CA CYS A 168 -23.85 -10.29 2.00
C CYS A 168 -23.59 -9.45 0.74
N MET A 169 -24.53 -9.39 -0.20
CA MET A 169 -24.43 -8.56 -1.41
C MET A 169 -24.38 -7.05 -1.05
N GLY A 170 -25.22 -6.61 -0.12
CA GLY A 170 -25.23 -5.23 0.37
C GLY A 170 -23.91 -4.86 1.07
N ILE A 171 -23.41 -5.71 1.97
CA ILE A 171 -22.14 -5.51 2.67
C ILE A 171 -20.97 -5.51 1.67
N SER A 172 -20.94 -6.46 0.73
CA SER A 172 -19.90 -6.52 -0.31
C SER A 172 -19.87 -5.24 -1.17
N HIS A 173 -21.03 -4.75 -1.58
CA HIS A 173 -21.12 -3.50 -2.33
C HIS A 173 -20.63 -2.29 -1.52
N TYR A 174 -21.05 -2.18 -0.27
CA TYR A 174 -20.64 -1.10 0.63
C TYR A 174 -19.12 -1.10 0.88
N LEU A 175 -18.55 -2.26 1.23
CA LEU A 175 -17.11 -2.41 1.46
C LEU A 175 -16.29 -2.11 0.20
N THR A 176 -16.72 -2.65 -0.95
CA THR A 176 -16.03 -2.40 -2.23
C THR A 176 -16.04 -0.92 -2.58
N LYS A 177 -17.16 -0.22 -2.39
CA LYS A 177 -17.25 1.21 -2.64
C LYS A 177 -16.32 1.97 -1.69
N LYS A 178 -16.36 1.67 -0.41
CA LYS A 178 -15.60 2.42 0.62
C LYS A 178 -14.09 2.16 0.57
N LEU A 179 -13.64 0.93 0.23
CA LEU A 179 -12.22 0.57 0.17
C LEU A 179 -11.57 0.84 -1.19
N VAL A 180 -12.28 0.56 -2.29
CA VAL A 180 -11.68 0.58 -3.63
C VAL A 180 -11.84 1.94 -4.32
N GLU A 181 -12.89 2.70 -4.01
CA GLU A 181 -13.14 4.00 -4.63
C GLU A 181 -12.06 5.05 -4.33
N PRO A 182 -11.55 5.20 -3.09
CA PRO A 182 -10.42 6.10 -2.81
C PRO A 182 -9.15 5.71 -3.57
N ILE A 183 -8.85 4.42 -3.67
CA ILE A 183 -7.67 3.93 -4.40
C ILE A 183 -7.79 4.20 -5.91
N GLU A 184 -8.99 4.06 -6.48
CA GLU A 184 -9.23 4.35 -7.90
C GLU A 184 -9.15 5.86 -8.19
N LYS A 185 -9.61 6.70 -7.26
CA LYS A 185 -9.45 8.17 -7.34
C LYS A 185 -7.98 8.59 -7.24
N LEU A 186 -7.17 7.94 -6.40
CA LEU A 186 -5.72 8.14 -6.35
C LEU A 186 -5.05 7.88 -7.71
N ALA A 187 -5.47 6.83 -8.41
CA ALA A 187 -4.91 6.49 -9.73
C ALA A 187 -5.29 7.50 -10.83
N THR A 188 -6.43 8.19 -10.70
CA THR A 188 -6.92 9.15 -11.70
C THR A 188 -6.53 10.59 -11.38
N ASN A 189 -6.59 10.98 -10.11
CA ASN A 189 -6.16 12.32 -9.65
C ASN A 189 -5.85 12.30 -8.14
N ILE A 190 -4.58 12.20 -7.84
CA ILE A 190 -4.05 12.08 -6.48
C ILE A 190 -4.40 13.28 -5.58
N MET A 191 -4.55 14.47 -6.16
CA MET A 191 -4.84 15.72 -5.42
C MET A 191 -6.30 15.83 -4.97
N LEU A 192 -7.24 15.10 -5.60
CA LEU A 192 -8.68 15.17 -5.30
C LEU A 192 -9.12 14.19 -4.20
N VAL A 193 -8.21 13.40 -3.64
CA VAL A 193 -8.57 12.47 -2.57
C VAL A 193 -8.63 13.20 -1.24
N ASP A 194 -9.84 13.30 -0.70
CA ASP A 194 -10.10 13.85 0.64
C ASP A 194 -9.64 12.84 1.69
N GLU A 195 -8.69 13.26 2.52
CA GLU A 195 -8.09 12.44 3.59
C GLU A 195 -9.10 12.01 4.66
N ASN A 196 -10.17 12.78 4.85
CA ASN A 196 -11.22 12.48 5.82
C ASN A 196 -12.13 11.33 5.38
N ASN A 197 -12.15 11.02 4.07
CA ASN A 197 -12.96 9.95 3.49
C ASN A 197 -12.20 8.64 3.24
N VAL A 198 -10.96 8.55 3.71
CA VAL A 198 -10.10 7.37 3.57
C VAL A 198 -9.99 6.65 4.91
N TYR A 199 -9.98 5.31 4.89
CA TYR A 199 -9.72 4.51 6.09
C TYR A 199 -8.38 4.87 6.71
N GLU A 200 -8.34 4.85 8.04
CA GLU A 200 -7.17 5.25 8.83
C GLU A 200 -5.92 4.42 8.48
N GLU A 201 -6.11 3.14 8.18
CA GLU A 201 -5.06 2.20 7.77
C GLU A 201 -4.45 2.52 6.40
N ILE A 202 -5.18 3.17 5.50
CA ILE A 202 -4.74 3.53 4.15
C ILE A 202 -4.22 4.98 4.11
N ARG A 203 -4.55 5.81 5.09
CA ARG A 203 -4.16 7.23 5.16
C ARG A 203 -2.64 7.45 5.04
N PRO A 204 -1.75 6.71 5.75
CA PRO A 204 -0.31 6.87 5.61
C PRO A 204 0.16 6.64 4.16
N PHE A 205 -0.39 5.63 3.49
CA PHE A 205 -0.07 5.32 2.10
C PHE A 205 -0.52 6.45 1.15
N VAL A 206 -1.72 7.00 1.34
CA VAL A 206 -2.22 8.13 0.56
C VAL A 206 -1.32 9.36 0.72
N ASN A 207 -0.90 9.67 1.96
CA ASN A 207 -0.04 10.81 2.26
C ASN A 207 1.34 10.64 1.62
N THR A 208 1.94 9.44 1.74
CA THR A 208 3.24 9.16 1.09
C THR A 208 3.16 9.34 -0.42
N ILE A 209 2.11 8.85 -1.07
CA ILE A 209 1.96 9.00 -2.52
C ILE A 209 1.72 10.47 -2.91
N LYS A 210 0.92 11.22 -2.15
CA LYS A 210 0.73 12.67 -2.38
C LYS A 210 2.05 13.42 -2.27
N GLU A 211 2.81 13.16 -1.22
CA GLU A 211 4.13 13.77 -0.99
C GLU A 211 5.10 13.44 -2.13
N GLN A 212 5.20 12.18 -2.53
CA GLN A 212 6.02 11.78 -3.68
C GLN A 212 5.58 12.45 -4.98
N HIS A 213 4.27 12.58 -5.20
CA HIS A 213 3.75 13.25 -6.39
C HIS A 213 4.10 14.74 -6.42
N VAL A 214 3.96 15.44 -5.29
CA VAL A 214 4.37 16.84 -5.14
C VAL A 214 5.88 16.99 -5.40
N ASN A 215 6.69 16.09 -4.83
CA ASN A 215 8.13 16.08 -5.03
C ASN A 215 8.51 15.86 -6.51
N ILE A 216 7.82 14.95 -7.22
CA ILE A 216 8.04 14.70 -8.65
C ILE A 216 7.70 15.96 -9.48
N ILE A 217 6.56 16.63 -9.20
CA ILE A 217 6.18 17.86 -9.91
C ILE A 217 7.19 18.97 -9.64
N ASN A 218 7.57 19.19 -8.39
CA ASN A 218 8.56 20.20 -8.02
C ASN A 218 9.91 19.94 -8.70
N ASN A 219 10.39 18.70 -8.69
CA ASN A 219 11.63 18.33 -9.37
C ASN A 219 11.54 18.52 -10.90
N ALA A 220 10.41 18.17 -11.51
CA ALA A 220 10.20 18.41 -12.95
C ALA A 220 10.19 19.90 -13.29
N GLN A 221 9.56 20.74 -12.46
CA GLN A 221 9.56 22.19 -12.62
C GLN A 221 10.96 22.78 -12.45
N LEU A 222 11.69 22.41 -11.40
CA LEU A 222 13.09 22.84 -11.19
C LEU A 222 13.98 22.45 -12.37
N ARG A 223 13.80 21.25 -12.92
CA ARG A 223 14.54 20.80 -14.11
C ARG A 223 14.20 21.60 -15.37
N GLN A 224 12.91 21.94 -15.54
CA GLN A 224 12.47 22.79 -16.66
C GLN A 224 13.04 24.20 -16.56
N GLU A 225 12.97 24.82 -15.37
CA GLU A 225 13.55 26.15 -15.10
C GLU A 225 15.07 26.15 -15.31
N PHE A 226 15.76 25.11 -14.84
CA PHE A 226 17.19 24.93 -15.07
C PHE A 226 17.52 24.90 -16.56
N THR A 227 16.82 24.05 -17.36
CA THR A 227 17.05 23.93 -18.81
C THR A 227 16.80 25.24 -19.53
N ALA A 228 15.74 25.98 -19.17
CA ALA A 228 15.42 27.28 -19.74
C ALA A 228 16.53 28.32 -19.40
N ASN A 229 16.98 28.36 -18.14
CA ASN A 229 18.03 29.26 -17.69
C ASN A 229 19.40 28.97 -18.35
N VAL A 230 19.78 27.68 -18.45
CA VAL A 230 20.97 27.24 -19.19
C VAL A 230 20.93 27.76 -20.63
N SER A 231 19.81 27.52 -21.34
CA SER A 231 19.65 27.92 -22.73
C SER A 231 19.80 29.43 -22.89
N HIS A 232 19.22 30.22 -21.99
CA HIS A 232 19.28 31.66 -22.01
C HIS A 232 20.70 32.17 -21.72
N GLU A 233 21.37 31.64 -20.67
CA GLU A 233 22.73 32.06 -20.28
C GLU A 233 23.83 31.65 -21.27
N LEU A 234 23.62 30.57 -22.05
CA LEU A 234 24.48 30.17 -23.18
C LEU A 234 24.25 31.04 -24.42
N LYS A 235 23.01 31.37 -24.75
CA LYS A 235 22.67 32.12 -25.97
C LYS A 235 23.25 33.53 -25.95
N THR A 236 23.23 34.20 -24.81
CA THR A 236 23.67 35.59 -24.68
C THR A 236 25.15 35.81 -25.08
N PRO A 237 26.14 35.13 -24.46
CA PRO A 237 27.53 35.26 -24.84
C PRO A 237 27.81 34.75 -26.28
N LEU A 238 27.12 33.68 -26.71
CA LEU A 238 27.27 33.15 -28.06
C LEU A 238 26.82 34.17 -29.13
N THR A 239 25.71 34.87 -28.89
CA THR A 239 25.23 35.92 -29.80
C THR A 239 26.23 37.11 -29.84
N ALA A 240 26.80 37.48 -28.71
CA ALA A 240 27.83 38.54 -28.65
C ALA A 240 29.07 38.12 -29.44
N ILE A 241 29.58 36.90 -29.23
CA ILE A 241 30.73 36.35 -29.99
C ILE A 241 30.45 36.38 -31.49
N SER A 242 29.29 35.89 -31.93
CA SER A 242 28.89 35.85 -33.35
C SER A 242 28.79 37.25 -33.92
N GLY A 243 28.16 38.19 -33.21
CA GLY A 243 27.99 39.56 -33.70
C GLY A 243 29.33 40.32 -33.82
N TYR A 244 30.23 40.22 -32.83
CA TYR A 244 31.56 40.85 -32.94
C TYR A 244 32.42 40.20 -34.02
N ALA A 245 32.36 38.85 -34.17
CA ALA A 245 33.09 38.15 -35.25
C ALA A 245 32.57 38.59 -36.64
N GLU A 246 31.25 38.74 -36.82
CA GLU A 246 30.67 39.21 -38.06
C GLU A 246 31.09 40.63 -38.44
N LEU A 247 31.08 41.56 -37.44
CA LEU A 247 31.55 42.95 -37.64
C LEU A 247 33.02 42.98 -38.11
N ILE A 248 33.90 42.19 -37.49
CA ILE A 248 35.30 42.06 -37.86
C ILE A 248 35.43 41.43 -39.25
N GLY A 249 34.68 40.33 -39.53
CA GLY A 249 34.75 39.57 -40.78
C GLY A 249 34.26 40.39 -41.98
N ASN A 250 33.28 41.28 -41.82
CA ASN A 250 32.75 42.16 -42.87
C ASN A 250 33.62 43.41 -43.09
N GLY A 251 34.73 43.57 -42.38
CA GLY A 251 35.62 44.74 -42.51
C GLY A 251 35.00 46.06 -42.04
N MET A 252 33.96 46.00 -41.18
CA MET A 252 33.23 47.20 -40.69
C MET A 252 33.92 47.82 -39.48
N THR A 253 35.16 47.39 -39.12
CA THR A 253 35.86 47.81 -37.92
C THR A 253 37.21 48.45 -38.23
N GLY A 254 37.52 49.56 -37.55
CA GLY A 254 38.88 50.12 -37.51
C GLY A 254 39.83 49.26 -36.65
N LYS A 255 41.12 49.53 -36.70
CA LYS A 255 42.13 48.77 -35.96
C LYS A 255 41.90 48.71 -34.45
N GLU A 256 41.46 49.81 -33.83
CA GLU A 256 41.14 49.88 -32.40
C GLU A 256 39.88 49.06 -32.05
N ASP A 257 38.83 49.17 -32.84
CA ASP A 257 37.59 48.40 -32.67
C ASP A 257 37.83 46.90 -32.85
N THR A 258 38.66 46.50 -33.80
CA THR A 258 39.07 45.10 -34.00
C THR A 258 39.70 44.51 -32.75
N ILE A 259 40.62 45.27 -32.10
CA ILE A 259 41.25 44.81 -30.86
C ILE A 259 40.21 44.74 -29.73
N ARG A 260 39.35 45.74 -29.61
CA ARG A 260 38.27 45.76 -28.61
C ARG A 260 37.32 44.57 -28.80
N PHE A 261 36.83 44.33 -30.01
CA PHE A 261 35.90 43.23 -30.32
C PHE A 261 36.57 41.87 -30.13
N SER A 262 37.87 41.71 -30.46
CA SER A 262 38.61 40.49 -30.17
C SER A 262 38.69 40.20 -28.66
N ASN A 263 38.91 41.23 -27.85
CA ASN A 263 38.91 41.11 -26.39
C ASN A 263 37.51 40.74 -25.85
N GLU A 264 36.46 41.31 -26.42
CA GLU A 264 35.06 40.98 -26.06
C GLU A 264 34.70 39.53 -26.44
N ILE A 265 35.14 39.05 -27.61
CA ILE A 265 34.98 37.64 -28.04
C ILE A 265 35.70 36.74 -27.04
N HIS A 266 36.95 37.05 -26.69
CA HIS A 266 37.73 36.23 -25.75
C HIS A 266 37.08 36.19 -24.36
N SER A 267 36.61 37.34 -23.85
CA SER A 267 35.91 37.43 -22.56
C SER A 267 34.63 36.61 -22.53
N ASN A 268 33.78 36.71 -23.58
CA ASN A 268 32.54 35.96 -23.68
C ASN A 268 32.79 34.44 -23.85
N ALA A 269 33.86 34.04 -24.58
CA ALA A 269 34.27 32.64 -24.73
C ALA A 269 34.70 32.04 -23.38
N ASN A 270 35.52 32.77 -22.60
CA ASN A 270 35.92 32.32 -21.26
C ASN A 270 34.73 32.21 -20.29
N ARG A 271 33.79 33.15 -20.36
CA ARG A 271 32.55 33.10 -19.58
C ARG A 271 31.71 31.86 -19.97
N LEU A 272 31.61 31.54 -21.25
CA LEU A 272 30.91 30.35 -21.75
C LEU A 272 31.54 29.05 -21.24
N LEU A 273 32.87 28.95 -21.30
CA LEU A 273 33.62 27.82 -20.76
C LEU A 273 33.41 27.63 -19.26
N SER A 274 33.46 28.72 -18.48
CA SER A 274 33.19 28.68 -17.04
C SER A 274 31.76 28.15 -16.77
N LEU A 275 30.75 28.65 -17.52
CA LEU A 275 29.38 28.23 -17.37
C LEU A 275 29.19 26.74 -17.70
N ILE A 276 29.81 26.26 -18.78
CA ILE A 276 29.76 24.83 -19.16
C ILE A 276 30.37 23.97 -18.06
N ASN A 277 31.54 24.36 -17.53
CA ASN A 277 32.20 23.62 -16.45
C ASN A 277 31.33 23.57 -15.19
N ASP A 278 30.71 24.70 -14.82
CA ASP A 278 29.79 24.76 -13.65
C ASP A 278 28.56 23.85 -13.84
N ILE A 279 28.00 23.79 -15.06
CA ILE A 279 26.88 22.90 -15.40
C ILE A 279 27.30 21.43 -15.29
N ILE A 280 28.46 21.05 -15.83
CA ILE A 280 28.98 19.67 -15.75
C ILE A 280 29.17 19.29 -14.27
N LYS A 281 29.81 20.13 -13.46
CA LYS A 281 29.99 19.89 -12.03
C LYS A 281 28.68 19.71 -11.31
N LEU A 282 27.69 20.54 -11.60
CA LEU A 282 26.38 20.46 -10.98
C LEU A 282 25.64 19.16 -11.37
N SER A 283 25.78 18.72 -12.63
CA SER A 283 25.26 17.45 -13.12
C SER A 283 25.93 16.26 -12.42
N GLU A 284 27.25 16.28 -12.25
CA GLU A 284 27.99 15.26 -11.49
C GLU A 284 27.52 15.18 -10.04
N LEU A 285 27.24 16.32 -9.41
CA LEU A 285 26.74 16.40 -8.04
C LEU A 285 25.29 15.92 -7.91
N ASP A 286 24.44 16.14 -8.92
CA ASP A 286 23.05 15.67 -8.93
C ASP A 286 22.93 14.15 -9.13
N GLU A 287 23.89 13.50 -9.80
CA GLU A 287 23.93 12.04 -10.06
C GLU A 287 24.51 11.23 -8.89
N ALA A 288 24.90 11.86 -7.78
CA ALA A 288 25.63 11.23 -6.69
C ALA A 288 24.79 10.27 -5.82
N ASP A 289 24.36 9.16 -6.41
CA ASP A 289 24.23 7.85 -5.75
C ASP A 289 25.62 7.15 -5.62
N HIS A 290 26.69 7.80 -6.08
CA HIS A 290 28.03 7.25 -6.00
C HIS A 290 28.57 7.48 -4.59
N GLN A 291 29.08 6.44 -3.98
CA GLN A 291 29.80 6.48 -2.71
C GLN A 291 30.94 7.50 -2.83
N MET A 292 30.69 8.69 -2.30
CA MET A 292 31.68 9.76 -2.28
C MET A 292 32.82 9.32 -1.36
N GLU A 293 34.04 9.25 -1.90
CA GLU A 293 35.20 8.94 -1.09
C GLU A 293 35.46 10.08 -0.09
N MET A 294 35.15 9.79 1.18
CA MET A 294 35.44 10.66 2.30
C MET A 294 36.79 10.31 2.87
N GLU A 295 37.66 11.28 3.02
CA GLU A 295 38.98 11.15 3.63
C GLU A 295 39.20 12.16 4.74
N ARG A 296 40.14 11.88 5.62
CA ARG A 296 40.50 12.82 6.68
C ARG A 296 41.41 13.91 6.11
N ILE A 297 40.86 15.09 5.90
CA ILE A 297 41.59 16.25 5.31
C ILE A 297 41.83 17.33 6.32
N ASP A 298 42.90 18.08 6.10
CA ASP A 298 43.22 19.28 6.86
C ASP A 298 42.65 20.50 6.14
N LEU A 299 41.54 21.05 6.70
CA LEU A 299 40.85 22.21 6.11
C LEU A 299 41.74 23.47 6.04
N TYR A 300 42.66 23.66 7.01
CA TYR A 300 43.55 24.80 7.00
C TYR A 300 44.53 24.78 5.81
N LYS A 301 45.10 23.61 5.49
CA LYS A 301 45.96 23.43 4.32
C LYS A 301 45.24 23.69 3.00
N LEU A 302 43.96 23.26 2.87
CA LEU A 302 43.16 23.56 1.69
C LEU A 302 42.87 25.05 1.58
N ALA A 303 42.52 25.71 2.69
CA ALA A 303 42.32 27.16 2.76
C ALA A 303 43.60 27.93 2.39
N GLU A 304 44.76 27.49 2.90
CA GLU A 304 46.07 28.09 2.59
C GLU A 304 46.37 28.01 1.09
N ASN A 305 46.20 26.86 0.47
CA ASN A 305 46.37 26.66 -0.98
C ASN A 305 45.44 27.58 -1.79
N CYS A 306 44.17 27.65 -1.41
CA CYS A 306 43.18 28.50 -2.07
C CYS A 306 43.55 29.99 -1.93
N VAL A 307 43.91 30.45 -0.73
CA VAL A 307 44.32 31.83 -0.48
C VAL A 307 45.57 32.22 -1.29
N GLN A 308 46.59 31.34 -1.31
CA GLN A 308 47.80 31.54 -2.14
C GLN A 308 47.47 31.67 -3.63
N MET A 309 46.62 30.79 -4.16
CA MET A 309 46.19 30.81 -5.55
C MET A 309 45.42 32.08 -5.92
N MET A 310 44.61 32.59 -5.01
CA MET A 310 43.76 33.75 -5.24
C MET A 310 44.39 35.10 -4.87
N GLN A 311 45.57 35.09 -4.25
CA GLN A 311 46.24 36.29 -3.77
C GLN A 311 46.46 37.32 -4.89
N VAL A 312 46.97 36.90 -6.04
CA VAL A 312 47.21 37.76 -7.22
C VAL A 312 45.92 38.39 -7.74
N THR A 313 44.80 37.63 -7.70
CA THR A 313 43.51 38.13 -8.15
C THR A 313 42.96 39.17 -7.17
N ALA A 314 43.08 38.93 -5.87
CA ALA A 314 42.68 39.86 -4.84
C ALA A 314 43.49 41.18 -4.92
N GLU A 315 44.80 41.08 -5.06
CA GLU A 315 45.69 42.26 -5.19
C GLU A 315 45.34 43.13 -6.40
N LYS A 316 45.08 42.51 -7.58
CA LYS A 316 44.64 43.24 -8.77
C LYS A 316 43.33 44.00 -8.57
N GLN A 317 42.47 43.56 -7.66
CA GLN A 317 41.22 44.23 -7.32
C GLN A 317 41.36 45.16 -6.09
N GLY A 318 42.57 45.26 -5.51
CA GLY A 318 42.84 46.09 -4.33
C GLY A 318 42.20 45.54 -3.05
N ILE A 319 42.07 44.22 -2.93
CA ILE A 319 41.43 43.55 -1.81
C ILE A 319 42.48 42.82 -0.98
N ARG A 320 42.41 42.95 0.34
CA ARG A 320 43.26 42.23 1.27
C ARG A 320 42.67 40.86 1.56
N LEU A 321 43.36 39.79 1.17
CA LEU A 321 42.98 38.40 1.45
C LEU A 321 43.85 37.85 2.58
N THR A 322 43.21 37.32 3.64
CA THR A 322 43.90 36.82 4.85
C THR A 322 43.33 35.47 5.26
N LEU A 323 44.23 34.60 5.80
CA LEU A 323 43.86 33.32 6.41
C LEU A 323 44.09 33.41 7.92
N GLN A 324 43.12 32.88 8.69
CA GLN A 324 43.17 32.80 10.16
C GLN A 324 42.79 31.41 10.62
N GLY A 325 43.21 31.03 11.82
CA GLY A 325 42.86 29.75 12.44
C GLY A 325 44.02 28.77 12.56
N GLU A 326 43.72 27.51 12.65
CA GLU A 326 44.67 26.43 12.94
C GLU A 326 44.35 25.15 12.13
N SER A 327 45.33 24.24 12.04
CA SER A 327 45.12 22.91 11.41
C SER A 327 43.95 22.18 12.03
N THR A 328 42.90 21.95 11.23
CA THR A 328 41.65 21.36 11.66
C THR A 328 41.27 20.25 10.71
N MET A 329 41.12 19.04 11.28
CA MET A 329 40.81 17.84 10.50
C MET A 329 39.29 17.64 10.37
N ALA A 330 38.82 17.40 9.15
CA ALA A 330 37.44 17.02 8.86
C ALA A 330 37.39 15.79 7.97
N MET A 331 36.28 15.01 8.07
CA MET A 331 35.97 13.96 7.14
C MET A 331 35.24 14.54 5.93
N ALA A 332 35.93 14.66 4.79
CA ALA A 332 35.37 15.30 3.61
C ALA A 332 36.07 14.83 2.32
N ASN A 333 35.45 15.09 1.19
CA ASN A 333 36.09 14.92 -0.12
C ASN A 333 36.95 16.12 -0.46
N LYS A 334 38.24 15.87 -0.61
CA LYS A 334 39.24 16.94 -0.85
C LYS A 334 38.90 17.80 -2.07
N ARG A 335 38.61 17.19 -3.21
CA ARG A 335 38.31 17.90 -4.47
C ARG A 335 37.08 18.81 -4.33
N LEU A 336 36.05 18.35 -3.65
CA LEU A 336 34.85 19.14 -3.42
C LEU A 336 35.08 20.28 -2.41
N MET A 337 35.93 20.07 -1.42
CA MET A 337 36.29 21.15 -0.49
C MET A 337 37.13 22.22 -1.15
N ASP A 338 38.08 21.88 -2.03
CA ASP A 338 38.80 22.84 -2.87
C ASP A 338 37.82 23.72 -3.68
N GLU A 339 36.77 23.11 -4.23
CA GLU A 339 35.72 23.82 -4.98
C GLU A 339 34.90 24.77 -4.08
N VAL A 340 34.58 24.34 -2.84
CA VAL A 340 33.90 25.19 -1.85
C VAL A 340 34.75 26.45 -1.55
N PHE A 341 36.03 26.26 -1.18
CA PHE A 341 36.94 27.39 -0.91
C PHE A 341 37.05 28.32 -2.10
N TYR A 342 37.24 27.77 -3.30
CA TYR A 342 37.34 28.56 -4.53
C TYR A 342 36.08 29.40 -4.78
N ASN A 343 34.90 28.81 -4.71
CA ASN A 343 33.62 29.51 -4.97
C ASN A 343 33.37 30.60 -3.93
N LEU A 344 33.60 30.32 -2.64
CA LEU A 344 33.39 31.28 -1.58
C LEU A 344 34.38 32.45 -1.69
N CYS A 345 35.70 32.19 -1.83
CA CYS A 345 36.72 33.21 -1.97
C CYS A 345 36.55 34.03 -3.24
N SER A 346 36.23 33.39 -4.38
CA SER A 346 35.98 34.06 -5.64
C SER A 346 34.79 35.03 -5.54
N ASN A 347 33.70 34.63 -4.89
CA ASN A 347 32.58 35.51 -4.65
C ASN A 347 32.92 36.66 -3.71
N ALA A 348 33.61 36.39 -2.60
CA ALA A 348 34.03 37.37 -1.62
C ALA A 348 34.96 38.45 -2.23
N ILE A 349 35.85 38.07 -3.17
CA ILE A 349 36.70 39.00 -3.91
C ILE A 349 35.87 39.78 -4.95
N ARG A 350 35.06 39.10 -5.75
CA ARG A 350 34.27 39.66 -6.86
C ARG A 350 33.26 40.73 -6.40
N TYR A 351 32.61 40.49 -5.29
CA TYR A 351 31.55 41.38 -4.76
C TYR A 351 32.05 42.32 -3.64
N ASN A 352 33.34 42.43 -3.50
CA ASN A 352 33.95 43.34 -2.54
C ASN A 352 34.02 44.80 -3.05
N LYS A 353 34.42 45.69 -2.17
CA LYS A 353 34.70 47.10 -2.47
C LYS A 353 36.22 47.32 -2.64
N PRO A 354 36.65 48.24 -3.47
CA PRO A 354 38.07 48.61 -3.52
C PRO A 354 38.60 49.01 -2.11
N GLY A 355 39.73 48.45 -1.70
CA GLY A 355 40.29 48.63 -0.36
C GLY A 355 39.65 47.74 0.73
N GLY A 356 38.70 46.88 0.38
CA GLY A 356 38.06 45.92 1.28
C GLY A 356 38.97 44.73 1.65
N SER A 357 38.40 43.82 2.44
CA SER A 357 39.11 42.62 2.90
C SER A 357 38.26 41.37 2.76
N VAL A 358 38.91 40.22 2.62
CA VAL A 358 38.36 38.88 2.72
C VAL A 358 39.16 38.11 3.75
N THR A 359 38.47 37.55 4.73
CA THR A 359 39.10 36.72 5.77
C THR A 359 38.54 35.30 5.67
N VAL A 360 39.42 34.33 5.45
CA VAL A 360 39.13 32.91 5.52
C VAL A 360 39.51 32.44 6.90
N THR A 361 38.59 31.80 7.62
CA THR A 361 38.85 31.30 8.98
C THR A 361 38.55 29.80 9.01
N VAL A 362 39.47 29.02 9.61
CA VAL A 362 39.33 27.60 9.82
C VAL A 362 39.61 27.27 11.28
N GLY A 363 38.79 26.44 11.90
CA GLY A 363 38.95 26.11 13.30
C GLY A 363 37.91 25.12 13.79
N THR A 364 37.75 25.04 15.11
CA THR A 364 36.76 24.17 15.77
C THR A 364 35.81 25.04 16.58
N LYS A 365 34.50 24.77 16.43
CA LYS A 365 33.41 25.45 17.14
C LYS A 365 32.50 24.37 17.71
N ASP A 366 32.25 24.37 19.02
CA ASP A 366 31.44 23.34 19.71
C ASP A 366 31.90 21.89 19.37
N GLU A 367 33.24 21.69 19.39
CA GLU A 367 33.89 20.40 19.03
C GLU A 367 33.72 19.97 17.57
N ARG A 368 33.16 20.82 16.71
CA ARG A 368 32.96 20.53 15.28
C ARG A 368 33.90 21.36 14.42
N PRO A 369 34.52 20.77 13.39
CA PRO A 369 35.29 21.51 12.41
C PRO A 369 34.40 22.54 11.70
N PHE A 370 34.93 23.76 11.49
CA PHE A 370 34.26 24.74 10.68
C PHE A 370 35.22 25.47 9.75
N LEU A 371 34.66 26.00 8.68
CA LEU A 371 35.31 26.98 7.83
C LEU A 371 34.39 28.19 7.64
N SER A 372 34.93 29.37 7.52
CA SER A 372 34.17 30.58 7.28
C SER A 372 34.92 31.51 6.31
N VAL A 373 34.17 32.15 5.41
CA VAL A 373 34.68 33.18 4.53
C VAL A 373 33.87 34.45 4.76
N ALA A 374 34.54 35.50 5.26
CA ALA A 374 33.94 36.79 5.55
C ALA A 374 34.51 37.86 4.63
N ASP A 375 33.65 38.68 4.02
CA ASP A 375 34.02 39.80 3.19
C ASP A 375 33.45 41.14 3.74
N THR A 376 34.07 42.24 3.37
CA THR A 376 33.61 43.61 3.67
C THR A 376 32.93 44.27 2.47
N GLY A 377 32.36 43.48 1.58
CA GLY A 377 31.80 43.87 0.30
C GLY A 377 30.46 44.60 0.35
N ILE A 378 29.70 44.42 -0.72
CA ILE A 378 28.40 45.08 -0.89
C ILE A 378 27.28 44.49 -0.01
N GLY A 379 27.47 43.27 0.51
CA GLY A 379 26.45 42.54 1.26
C GLY A 379 25.26 42.10 0.40
N ILE A 380 24.33 41.36 1.03
CA ILE A 380 23.17 40.79 0.39
C ILE A 380 21.89 41.28 1.08
N PRO A 381 20.91 41.86 0.35
CA PRO A 381 19.62 42.27 0.91
C PRO A 381 18.89 41.06 1.57
N LYS A 382 18.17 41.30 2.68
CA LYS A 382 17.51 40.25 3.45
C LYS A 382 16.56 39.40 2.61
N GLU A 383 15.79 40.03 1.72
CA GLU A 383 14.86 39.38 0.80
C GLU A 383 15.51 38.45 -0.23
N CYS A 384 16.84 38.58 -0.42
CA CYS A 384 17.61 37.78 -1.37
C CYS A 384 18.42 36.66 -0.72
N GLN A 385 18.60 36.67 0.62
CA GLN A 385 19.53 35.77 1.32
C GLN A 385 19.15 34.27 1.21
N GLU A 386 17.88 33.92 1.19
CA GLU A 386 17.44 32.55 0.98
C GLU A 386 17.65 32.11 -0.47
N ARG A 387 17.54 33.06 -1.40
CA ARG A 387 17.54 32.79 -2.84
C ARG A 387 18.93 32.76 -3.47
N VAL A 388 19.96 33.34 -2.82
CA VAL A 388 21.31 33.37 -3.39
C VAL A 388 21.95 31.99 -3.61
N PHE A 389 21.37 30.95 -3.00
CA PHE A 389 21.73 29.55 -3.20
C PHE A 389 20.92 28.83 -4.29
N GLU A 390 19.95 29.55 -4.91
CA GLU A 390 19.22 29.02 -6.07
C GLU A 390 20.11 29.05 -7.32
N ARG A 391 19.90 28.08 -8.23
CA ARG A 391 20.63 27.99 -9.49
C ARG A 391 20.34 29.20 -10.38
N PHE A 392 21.37 29.85 -10.93
CA PHE A 392 21.28 31.05 -11.79
C PHE A 392 20.73 32.30 -11.10
N TYR A 393 20.48 32.26 -9.79
CA TYR A 393 20.00 33.42 -9.09
C TYR A 393 21.10 34.48 -8.92
N ARG A 394 20.74 35.74 -9.07
CA ARG A 394 21.64 36.91 -8.95
C ARG A 394 20.83 38.07 -8.43
N VAL A 395 21.35 38.75 -7.41
CA VAL A 395 20.72 39.93 -6.78
C VAL A 395 20.54 41.08 -7.81
N ASP A 396 21.55 41.30 -8.66
CA ASP A 396 21.53 42.32 -9.73
C ASP A 396 22.03 41.73 -11.07
N LYS A 397 21.15 41.56 -12.01
CA LYS A 397 21.46 41.05 -13.35
C LYS A 397 22.25 42.03 -14.21
N SER A 398 22.19 43.33 -13.95
CA SER A 398 22.83 44.36 -14.75
C SER A 398 24.31 44.55 -14.39
N ARG A 399 24.64 44.63 -13.11
CA ARG A 399 26.01 44.73 -12.61
C ARG A 399 26.81 43.42 -12.83
N SER A 400 26.15 42.31 -12.77
CA SER A 400 26.81 41.02 -12.88
C SER A 400 27.23 40.64 -14.30
N LYS A 401 26.73 41.36 -15.34
CA LYS A 401 27.27 41.22 -16.73
C LYS A 401 28.72 41.70 -16.83
N SER A 402 29.10 42.73 -16.11
CA SER A 402 30.46 43.26 -16.08
C SER A 402 31.41 42.44 -15.20
N THR A 403 30.89 41.72 -14.19
CA THR A 403 31.72 40.95 -13.25
C THR A 403 31.84 39.46 -13.62
N GLY A 404 31.11 38.95 -14.60
CA GLY A 404 31.31 37.60 -15.19
C GLY A 404 30.83 36.40 -14.36
N GLY A 405 29.96 36.56 -13.36
CA GLY A 405 29.46 35.45 -12.55
C GLY A 405 28.44 34.57 -13.29
N THR A 406 28.46 33.26 -13.07
CA THR A 406 27.51 32.30 -13.65
C THR A 406 26.20 32.20 -12.86
N GLY A 407 26.19 32.55 -11.58
CA GLY A 407 25.07 32.33 -10.67
C GLY A 407 24.91 30.87 -10.22
N LEU A 408 25.93 30.04 -10.46
CA LEU A 408 25.94 28.62 -10.07
C LEU A 408 26.85 28.34 -8.85
N GLY A 409 27.85 29.18 -8.58
CA GLY A 409 28.86 28.90 -7.56
C GLY A 409 28.31 28.65 -6.15
N LEU A 410 27.36 29.48 -5.66
CA LEU A 410 26.75 29.26 -4.34
C LEU A 410 25.77 28.06 -4.34
N ALA A 411 25.11 27.75 -5.46
CA ALA A 411 24.33 26.54 -5.61
C ALA A 411 25.20 25.28 -5.54
N ILE A 412 26.38 25.30 -6.16
CA ILE A 412 27.40 24.23 -6.05
C ILE A 412 27.84 24.07 -4.58
N VAL A 413 28.18 25.18 -3.90
CA VAL A 413 28.54 25.13 -2.46
C VAL A 413 27.44 24.50 -1.63
N LYS A 414 26.19 24.94 -1.77
CA LYS A 414 25.04 24.35 -1.05
C LYS A 414 24.92 22.85 -1.28
N HIS A 415 25.09 22.40 -2.51
CA HIS A 415 24.99 20.97 -2.88
C HIS A 415 26.13 20.16 -2.25
N ILE A 416 27.37 20.65 -2.33
CA ILE A 416 28.53 19.99 -1.72
C ILE A 416 28.37 19.91 -0.20
N VAL A 417 27.94 20.99 0.46
CA VAL A 417 27.71 21.02 1.91
C VAL A 417 26.65 20.02 2.33
N ALA A 418 25.54 19.91 1.57
CA ALA A 418 24.48 18.94 1.83
C ALA A 418 24.99 17.48 1.70
N GLN A 419 25.82 17.17 0.70
CA GLN A 419 26.43 15.85 0.53
C GLN A 419 27.41 15.47 1.67
N HIS A 420 28.00 16.47 2.33
CA HIS A 420 28.85 16.27 3.51
C HIS A 420 28.10 16.25 4.84
N ASN A 421 26.75 16.35 4.82
CA ASN A 421 25.90 16.47 6.00
C ASN A 421 26.33 17.62 6.93
N ALA A 422 26.95 18.68 6.35
CA ALA A 422 27.40 19.86 7.05
C ALA A 422 26.31 20.95 7.08
N ALA A 423 26.39 21.86 8.06
CA ALA A 423 25.48 23.00 8.16
C ALA A 423 26.05 24.20 7.43
N LEU A 424 25.21 24.90 6.64
CA LEU A 424 25.56 26.12 5.91
C LEU A 424 24.85 27.32 6.53
N CYS A 425 25.59 28.29 7.02
CA CYS A 425 25.06 29.52 7.60
C CYS A 425 25.51 30.76 6.78
N LEU A 426 24.57 31.69 6.54
CA LEU A 426 24.78 32.94 5.86
C LEU A 426 24.43 34.10 6.80
N ASP A 427 25.34 34.98 7.03
CA ASP A 427 25.13 36.28 7.70
C ASP A 427 25.58 37.41 6.80
N SER A 428 24.65 38.31 6.44
CA SER A 428 24.96 39.40 5.51
C SER A 428 24.10 40.62 5.78
N GLU A 429 24.76 41.78 5.69
CA GLU A 429 24.09 43.09 5.79
C GLU A 429 24.50 43.97 4.61
N LEU A 430 23.49 44.52 3.93
CA LEU A 430 23.71 45.39 2.77
C LEU A 430 24.64 46.56 3.13
N GLY A 431 25.73 46.69 2.38
CA GLY A 431 26.76 47.72 2.61
C GLY A 431 27.84 47.39 3.64
N LYS A 432 27.71 46.29 4.42
CA LYS A 432 28.72 45.89 5.43
C LYS A 432 29.55 44.68 4.98
N GLY A 433 28.94 43.73 4.25
CA GLY A 433 29.64 42.56 3.77
C GLY A 433 28.83 41.28 4.00
N THR A 434 29.46 40.12 3.73
CA THR A 434 28.85 38.79 3.85
C THR A 434 29.80 37.83 4.56
N THR A 435 29.26 37.00 5.44
CA THR A 435 29.94 35.88 6.06
C THR A 435 29.21 34.61 5.73
N ILE A 436 29.91 33.62 5.17
CA ILE A 436 29.39 32.28 4.93
C ILE A 436 30.19 31.30 5.78
N GLU A 437 29.52 30.57 6.68
CA GLU A 437 30.10 29.59 7.59
C GLU A 437 29.59 28.19 7.26
N ILE A 438 30.49 27.21 7.26
CA ILE A 438 30.15 25.78 7.06
C ILE A 438 30.69 25.04 8.28
N VAL A 439 29.82 24.27 8.96
CA VAL A 439 30.12 23.49 10.17
C VAL A 439 29.87 22.01 9.87
N PHE A 440 30.86 21.15 10.10
CA PHE A 440 30.85 19.72 9.79
C PHE A 440 30.34 18.89 10.94
#